data_05c822e3fb4c9926d1f714d8927d92df
#
_entry.id   05c822e3fb4c9926d1f714d8927d92df
#
_cell.length_a   1.000
_cell.length_b   1.000
_cell.length_c   1.000
_cell.angle_alpha   90.00
_cell.angle_beta   90.00
_cell.angle_gamma   90.00
#
_symmetry.space_group_name_H-M   'P 1'
#
loop_
_entity.id
_entity.type
_entity.pdbx_description
1 polymer ?
#
loop_
_entity_poly.entity_id
_entity_poly.type
_entity_poly.pdbx_seq_one_letter_code
_entity_poly.pdbx_strand_id
1 'polypeptide(L)'
;MNDDNKQVVRRWFEEVWNQGRETTIDELLSPQGIGFGLAATETEVHGPTQFKPFVRNFRDAFPDLHFVVEDMVAEGDKVAVRLRVTGTHKGGGLGFPATGRKIDITAITIIQFAKGQLVQGWNNWDQLGMMQQLGMAPGPVNMDQLLEKRD
;
A
#
# COMPACT_ATOMS: atom_id res chain seq x y z
N MET A 1 -6.70 17.60 -13.62
CA MET A 1 -6.31 17.00 -14.90
C MET A 1 -5.53 15.72 -14.62
N ASN A 2 -5.58 14.77 -15.56
CA ASN A 2 -5.01 13.44 -15.36
C ASN A 2 -3.50 13.45 -15.09
N ASP A 3 -2.76 14.29 -15.82
CA ASP A 3 -1.30 14.38 -15.64
C ASP A 3 -0.94 14.96 -14.28
N ASP A 4 -1.68 15.96 -13.82
CA ASP A 4 -1.48 16.57 -12.50
C ASP A 4 -1.75 15.55 -11.39
N ASN A 5 -2.83 14.77 -11.51
CA ASN A 5 -3.16 13.73 -10.54
C ASN A 5 -2.10 12.62 -10.53
N LYS A 6 -1.57 12.24 -11.69
CA LYS A 6 -0.47 11.27 -11.78
C LYS A 6 0.79 11.78 -11.08
N GLN A 7 1.10 13.07 -11.19
CA GLN A 7 2.23 13.67 -10.47
C GLN A 7 2.03 13.61 -8.95
N VAL A 8 0.81 13.87 -8.48
CA VAL A 8 0.48 13.72 -7.06
C VAL A 8 0.65 12.29 -6.61
N VAL A 9 0.23 11.30 -7.40
CA VAL A 9 0.45 9.88 -7.11
C VAL A 9 1.94 9.57 -6.94
N ARG A 10 2.78 10.05 -7.85
CA ARG A 10 4.24 9.82 -7.76
C ARG A 10 4.83 10.43 -6.49
N ARG A 11 4.45 11.65 -6.14
CA ARG A 11 4.86 12.29 -4.90
C ARG A 11 4.39 11.51 -3.68
N TRP A 12 3.14 11.02 -3.71
CA TRP A 12 2.56 10.26 -2.62
C TRP A 12 3.40 9.04 -2.28
N PHE A 13 3.68 8.19 -3.26
CA PHE A 13 4.45 6.97 -3.01
C PHE A 13 5.92 7.26 -2.71
N GLU A 14 6.53 8.22 -3.36
CA GLU A 14 7.93 8.55 -3.11
C GLU A 14 8.12 9.27 -1.78
N GLU A 15 7.39 10.33 -1.52
CA GLU A 15 7.63 11.17 -0.34
C GLU A 15 7.02 10.59 0.92
N VAL A 16 5.80 10.04 0.84
CA VAL A 16 5.11 9.49 2.01
C VAL A 16 5.61 8.08 2.33
N TRP A 17 5.49 7.17 1.38
CA TRP A 17 5.81 5.77 1.64
C TRP A 17 7.31 5.48 1.61
N ASN A 18 8.05 6.01 0.65
CA ASN A 18 9.48 5.72 0.56
C ASN A 18 10.34 6.57 1.51
N GLN A 19 9.98 7.84 1.70
CA GLN A 19 10.75 8.75 2.55
C GLN A 19 10.17 8.92 3.96
N GLY A 20 8.89 8.60 4.16
CA GLY A 20 8.23 8.79 5.46
C GLY A 20 7.95 10.24 5.80
N ARG A 21 7.79 11.09 4.79
CA ARG A 21 7.58 12.54 4.99
C ARG A 21 6.13 12.82 5.35
N GLU A 22 5.87 13.10 6.63
CA GLU A 22 4.52 13.30 7.12
C GLU A 22 3.92 14.63 6.67
N THR A 23 4.74 15.66 6.41
CA THR A 23 4.25 16.94 5.90
C THR A 23 3.59 16.79 4.53
N THR A 24 4.05 15.85 3.71
CA THR A 24 3.42 15.53 2.42
C THR A 24 2.02 14.93 2.61
N ILE A 25 1.81 14.17 3.68
CA ILE A 25 0.47 13.66 4.00
C ILE A 25 -0.49 14.83 4.26
N ASP A 26 -0.05 15.82 5.04
CA ASP A 26 -0.86 17.01 5.30
C ASP A 26 -1.18 17.80 4.03
N GLU A 27 -0.23 17.85 3.10
CA GLU A 27 -0.38 18.57 1.84
C GLU A 27 -1.30 17.86 0.86
N LEU A 28 -1.13 16.55 0.68
CA LEU A 28 -1.75 15.81 -0.41
C LEU A 28 -3.02 15.05 -0.02
N LEU A 29 -3.18 14.69 1.25
CA LEU A 29 -4.37 13.99 1.70
C LEU A 29 -5.40 14.96 2.26
N SER A 30 -6.62 14.93 1.71
CA SER A 30 -7.72 15.74 2.24
C SER A 30 -7.95 15.40 3.73
N PRO A 31 -8.28 16.40 4.57
CA PRO A 31 -8.67 16.15 5.97
C PRO A 31 -9.82 15.15 6.11
N GLN A 32 -10.70 15.07 5.10
CA GLN A 32 -11.80 14.11 5.03
C GLN A 32 -11.49 12.89 4.17
N GLY A 33 -10.24 12.72 3.78
CA GLY A 33 -9.81 11.60 2.93
C GLY A 33 -9.98 10.26 3.65
N ILE A 34 -10.39 9.23 2.91
CA ILE A 34 -10.60 7.89 3.46
C ILE A 34 -9.83 6.87 2.62
N GLY A 35 -9.04 6.04 3.29
CA GLY A 35 -8.40 4.87 2.70
C GLY A 35 -9.15 3.61 3.07
N PHE A 36 -9.52 2.81 2.07
CA PHE A 36 -10.18 1.52 2.22
C PHE A 36 -9.21 0.40 1.88
N GLY A 37 -9.35 -0.75 2.53
CA GLY A 37 -8.59 -1.95 2.21
C GLY A 37 -7.12 -1.94 2.61
N LEU A 38 -6.72 -1.00 3.48
CA LEU A 38 -5.33 -0.89 3.93
C LEU A 38 -4.96 -1.91 5.01
N ALA A 39 -5.95 -2.43 5.73
CA ALA A 39 -5.75 -3.46 6.74
C ALA A 39 -6.59 -4.70 6.44
N ALA A 40 -6.30 -5.82 7.12
CA ALA A 40 -6.97 -7.10 6.92
C ALA A 40 -8.46 -7.08 7.27
N THR A 41 -8.87 -6.13 8.10
CA THR A 41 -10.27 -5.92 8.46
C THR A 41 -10.84 -4.79 7.60
N GLU A 42 -12.14 -4.69 7.52
CA GLU A 42 -12.83 -3.61 6.80
C GLU A 42 -12.59 -2.23 7.46
N THR A 43 -11.39 -2.01 7.95
CA THR A 43 -11.03 -0.79 8.68
C THR A 43 -10.75 0.33 7.69
N GLU A 44 -11.43 1.43 7.86
CA GLU A 44 -11.18 2.66 7.13
C GLU A 44 -10.10 3.48 7.87
N VAL A 45 -9.22 4.11 7.10
CA VAL A 45 -8.23 5.05 7.62
C VAL A 45 -8.68 6.45 7.25
N HIS A 46 -8.98 7.28 8.24
CA HIS A 46 -9.57 8.61 8.06
C HIS A 46 -8.54 9.72 8.26
N GLY A 47 -8.27 10.45 7.19
CA GLY A 47 -7.50 11.68 7.20
C GLY A 47 -6.04 11.55 7.64
N PRO A 48 -5.30 12.66 7.65
CA PRO A 48 -3.89 12.67 8.05
C PRO A 48 -3.66 12.15 9.48
N THR A 49 -4.58 12.42 10.39
CA THR A 49 -4.44 12.01 11.81
C THR A 49 -4.32 10.50 11.97
N GLN A 50 -5.09 9.72 11.21
CA GLN A 50 -5.00 8.26 11.24
C GLN A 50 -3.97 7.71 10.27
N PHE A 51 -3.74 8.39 9.14
CA PHE A 51 -2.83 7.90 8.12
C PHE A 51 -1.37 7.96 8.55
N LYS A 52 -0.98 9.00 9.28
CA LYS A 52 0.41 9.16 9.75
C LYS A 52 0.88 7.99 10.62
N PRO A 53 0.17 7.58 11.68
CA PRO A 53 0.59 6.41 12.47
C PRO A 53 0.58 5.11 11.66
N PHE A 54 -0.35 4.98 10.72
CA PHE A 54 -0.39 3.80 9.83
C PHE A 54 0.92 3.68 9.03
N VAL A 55 1.36 4.76 8.39
CA VAL A 55 2.61 4.78 7.63
C VAL A 55 3.82 4.55 8.55
N ARG A 56 3.85 5.19 9.71
CA ARG A 56 4.96 5.00 10.67
C ARG A 56 5.11 3.54 11.07
N ASN A 57 4.01 2.87 11.36
CA ASN A 57 4.06 1.47 11.79
C ASN A 57 4.57 0.55 10.68
N PHE A 58 4.14 0.80 9.44
CA PHE A 58 4.66 0.04 8.30
C PHE A 58 6.15 0.30 8.08
N ARG A 59 6.58 1.54 8.16
CA ARG A 59 7.99 1.89 7.99
C ARG A 59 8.85 1.42 9.16
N ASP A 60 8.30 1.36 10.37
CA ASP A 60 8.97 0.75 11.51
C ASP A 60 9.18 -0.74 11.29
N ALA A 61 8.15 -1.43 10.82
CA ALA A 61 8.24 -2.86 10.50
C ALA A 61 9.25 -3.15 9.39
N PHE A 62 9.29 -2.29 8.38
CA PHE A 62 10.17 -2.42 7.21
C PHE A 62 10.96 -1.11 7.02
N PRO A 63 12.10 -0.94 7.72
CA PRO A 63 12.89 0.31 7.61
C PRO A 63 13.36 0.63 6.20
N ASP A 64 13.53 -0.39 5.36
CA ASP A 64 13.90 -0.29 3.95
C ASP A 64 12.69 -0.40 3.00
N LEU A 65 11.48 -0.13 3.50
CA LEU A 65 10.25 -0.18 2.70
C LEU A 65 10.40 0.65 1.43
N HIS A 66 10.11 0.02 0.28
CA HIS A 66 10.24 0.66 -1.01
C HIS A 66 9.07 0.30 -1.92
N PHE A 67 8.38 1.34 -2.39
CA PHE A 67 7.30 1.25 -3.36
C PHE A 67 7.82 1.66 -4.72
N VAL A 68 7.53 0.85 -5.75
CA VAL A 68 7.76 1.19 -7.14
C VAL A 68 6.41 1.32 -7.84
N VAL A 69 6.15 2.49 -8.41
CA VAL A 69 4.99 2.70 -9.29
C VAL A 69 5.33 2.10 -10.64
N GLU A 70 4.75 0.94 -10.95
CA GLU A 70 5.05 0.24 -12.20
C GLU A 70 4.20 0.73 -13.35
N ASP A 71 2.95 1.15 -13.06
CA ASP A 71 2.02 1.56 -14.09
C ASP A 71 0.92 2.42 -13.49
N MET A 72 0.37 3.35 -14.29
CA MET A 72 -0.76 4.19 -13.90
C MET A 72 -1.71 4.39 -15.06
N VAL A 73 -3.00 4.29 -14.78
CA VAL A 73 -4.07 4.61 -15.72
C VAL A 73 -4.99 5.62 -15.07
N ALA A 74 -5.26 6.72 -15.75
CA ALA A 74 -6.10 7.79 -15.23
C ALA A 74 -7.33 8.00 -16.11
N GLU A 75 -8.48 8.17 -15.46
CA GLU A 75 -9.72 8.53 -16.10
C GLU A 75 -10.54 9.42 -15.17
N GLY A 76 -10.97 10.59 -15.65
CA GLY A 76 -11.71 11.53 -14.84
C GLY A 76 -10.89 11.98 -13.62
N ASP A 77 -11.49 11.84 -12.45
CA ASP A 77 -10.86 12.21 -11.18
C ASP A 77 -10.16 11.04 -10.48
N LYS A 78 -9.97 9.92 -11.17
CA LYS A 78 -9.38 8.70 -10.60
C LYS A 78 -8.11 8.29 -11.31
N VAL A 79 -7.17 7.75 -10.52
CA VAL A 79 -5.95 7.13 -11.03
C VAL A 79 -5.85 5.73 -10.46
N ALA A 80 -5.72 4.73 -11.33
CA ALA A 80 -5.37 3.37 -10.94
C ALA A 80 -3.85 3.21 -10.99
N VAL A 81 -3.28 2.62 -9.95
CA VAL A 81 -1.83 2.50 -9.79
C VAL A 81 -1.48 1.05 -9.53
N ARG A 82 -0.54 0.50 -10.31
CA ARG A 82 0.02 -0.82 -10.07
C ARG A 82 1.38 -0.67 -9.41
N LEU A 83 1.57 -1.36 -8.29
CA LEU A 83 2.71 -1.17 -7.40
C LEU A 83 3.44 -2.47 -7.13
N ARG A 84 4.75 -2.35 -6.93
CA ARG A 84 5.57 -3.39 -6.31
C ARG A 84 6.10 -2.86 -4.98
N VAL A 85 6.07 -3.68 -3.94
CA VAL A 85 6.46 -3.29 -2.59
C VAL A 85 7.49 -4.29 -2.07
N THR A 86 8.64 -3.78 -1.66
CA THR A 86 9.71 -4.60 -1.08
C THR A 86 10.13 -4.06 0.28
N GLY A 87 10.70 -4.91 1.11
CA GLY A 87 11.22 -4.53 2.40
C GLY A 87 11.75 -5.71 3.17
N THR A 88 12.42 -5.43 4.29
CA THR A 88 12.92 -6.43 5.23
C THR A 88 12.27 -6.21 6.59
N HIS A 89 11.66 -7.25 7.16
CA HIS A 89 10.92 -7.18 8.40
C HIS A 89 11.89 -7.13 9.59
N LYS A 90 12.21 -5.92 10.06
CA LYS A 90 13.19 -5.68 11.12
C LYS A 90 12.61 -5.03 12.37
N GLY A 91 11.37 -4.58 12.35
CA GLY A 91 10.72 -3.93 13.48
C GLY A 91 9.36 -4.52 13.82
N GLY A 92 8.84 -4.18 15.00
CA GLY A 92 7.58 -4.71 15.52
C GLY A 92 6.32 -3.93 15.15
N GLY A 93 6.41 -3.02 14.17
CA GLY A 93 5.30 -2.12 13.82
C GLY A 93 4.04 -2.79 13.31
N LEU A 94 4.10 -4.07 12.91
CA LEU A 94 2.92 -4.85 12.53
C LEU A 94 2.22 -5.52 13.73
N GLY A 95 2.74 -5.36 14.94
CA GLY A 95 2.14 -5.93 16.15
C GLY A 95 2.68 -7.30 16.54
N PHE A 96 3.71 -7.81 15.87
CA PHE A 96 4.40 -9.06 16.21
C PHE A 96 5.91 -8.89 16.00
N PRO A 97 6.75 -9.76 16.62
CA PRO A 97 8.20 -9.61 16.55
C PRO A 97 8.75 -9.70 15.13
N ALA A 98 9.82 -8.95 14.88
CA ALA A 98 10.50 -8.97 13.59
C ALA A 98 11.00 -10.38 13.22
N THR A 99 10.78 -10.77 11.97
CA THR A 99 11.17 -12.08 11.44
C THR A 99 12.54 -12.07 10.76
N GLY A 100 13.04 -10.89 10.39
CA GLY A 100 14.23 -10.73 9.56
C GLY A 100 14.06 -11.12 8.11
N ARG A 101 12.85 -11.50 7.70
CA ARG A 101 12.56 -11.96 6.35
C ARG A 101 12.23 -10.80 5.42
N LYS A 102 12.48 -11.02 4.13
CA LYS A 102 12.18 -10.05 3.08
C LYS A 102 10.79 -10.29 2.52
N ILE A 103 10.14 -9.20 2.11
CA ILE A 103 8.90 -9.26 1.33
C ILE A 103 9.11 -8.67 -0.06
N ASP A 104 8.38 -9.21 -1.02
CA ASP A 104 8.30 -8.72 -2.39
C ASP A 104 6.89 -9.02 -2.87
N ILE A 105 6.02 -8.03 -2.81
CA ILE A 105 4.60 -8.18 -3.08
C ILE A 105 4.11 -7.14 -4.08
N THR A 106 2.92 -7.36 -4.59
CA THR A 106 2.25 -6.42 -5.50
C THR A 106 1.02 -5.82 -4.85
N ALA A 107 0.61 -4.67 -5.37
CA ALA A 107 -0.61 -4.00 -4.96
C ALA A 107 -1.20 -3.24 -6.13
N ILE A 108 -2.51 -3.06 -6.09
CA ILE A 108 -3.23 -2.16 -6.99
C ILE A 108 -4.09 -1.26 -6.13
N THR A 109 -4.03 0.03 -6.38
CA THR A 109 -4.87 1.01 -5.70
C THR A 109 -5.56 1.90 -6.73
N ILE A 110 -6.77 2.32 -6.42
CA ILE A 110 -7.47 3.37 -7.16
C ILE A 110 -7.61 4.57 -6.24
N ILE A 111 -7.13 5.71 -6.68
CA ILE A 111 -7.16 6.96 -5.92
C ILE A 111 -8.08 7.94 -6.61
N GLN A 112 -8.99 8.54 -5.84
CA GLN A 112 -9.86 9.60 -6.32
C GLN A 112 -9.37 10.95 -5.78
N PHE A 113 -9.38 11.96 -6.65
CA PHE A 113 -8.87 13.29 -6.38
C PHE A 113 -9.96 14.33 -6.42
N ALA A 114 -9.82 15.36 -5.57
CA ALA A 114 -10.58 16.59 -5.66
C ALA A 114 -9.66 17.74 -5.29
N LYS A 115 -9.61 18.79 -6.12
CA LYS A 115 -8.78 19.99 -5.87
C LYS A 115 -7.30 19.66 -5.59
N GLY A 116 -6.76 18.67 -6.30
CA GLY A 116 -5.35 18.28 -6.15
C GLY A 116 -5.04 17.44 -4.92
N GLN A 117 -6.04 17.01 -4.18
CA GLN A 117 -5.86 16.18 -2.98
C GLN A 117 -6.51 14.81 -3.14
N LEU A 118 -5.94 13.81 -2.48
CA LEU A 118 -6.54 12.49 -2.37
C LEU A 118 -7.76 12.58 -1.45
N VAL A 119 -8.92 12.15 -1.94
CA VAL A 119 -10.16 12.15 -1.15
C VAL A 119 -10.64 10.74 -0.83
N GLN A 120 -10.36 9.78 -1.69
CA GLN A 120 -10.62 8.36 -1.42
C GLN A 120 -9.54 7.50 -2.07
N GLY A 121 -9.23 6.37 -1.42
CA GLY A 121 -8.33 5.37 -1.98
C GLY A 121 -8.87 3.98 -1.69
N TRP A 122 -8.96 3.15 -2.73
CA TRP A 122 -9.34 1.74 -2.62
C TRP A 122 -8.11 0.89 -2.88
N ASN A 123 -7.72 0.10 -1.89
CA ASN A 123 -6.45 -0.62 -1.91
C ASN A 123 -6.68 -2.13 -1.89
N ASN A 124 -6.07 -2.83 -2.84
CA ASN A 124 -5.95 -4.27 -2.83
C ASN A 124 -4.47 -4.61 -2.91
N TRP A 125 -3.94 -5.14 -1.81
CA TRP A 125 -2.54 -5.51 -1.75
C TRP A 125 -2.39 -6.94 -1.24
N ASP A 126 -1.31 -7.58 -1.61
CA ASP A 126 -1.09 -9.00 -1.35
C ASP A 126 -0.66 -9.24 0.11
N GLN A 127 -1.59 -9.02 1.03
CA GLN A 127 -1.35 -9.22 2.45
C GLN A 127 -1.06 -10.69 2.79
N LEU A 128 -1.79 -11.60 2.17
CA LEU A 128 -1.54 -13.03 2.38
C LEU A 128 -0.13 -13.40 1.92
N GLY A 129 0.29 -12.93 0.73
CA GLY A 129 1.66 -13.16 0.24
C GLY A 129 2.71 -12.61 1.19
N MET A 130 2.49 -11.42 1.73
CA MET A 130 3.37 -10.87 2.77
C MET A 130 3.47 -11.81 3.98
N MET A 131 2.34 -12.27 4.52
CA MET A 131 2.33 -13.15 5.68
C MET A 131 3.00 -14.49 5.38
N GLN A 132 2.82 -15.02 4.18
CA GLN A 132 3.51 -16.25 3.74
C GLN A 132 5.02 -16.05 3.67
N GLN A 133 5.47 -14.95 3.08
CA GLN A 133 6.90 -14.61 2.97
C GLN A 133 7.54 -14.38 4.35
N LEU A 134 6.78 -13.84 5.29
CA LEU A 134 7.23 -13.68 6.67
C LEU A 134 7.18 -14.99 7.48
N GLY A 135 6.65 -16.06 6.91
CA GLY A 135 6.51 -17.34 7.61
C GLY A 135 5.36 -17.38 8.62
N MET A 136 4.39 -16.46 8.51
CA MET A 136 3.27 -16.30 9.43
C MET A 136 1.97 -16.92 8.91
N ALA A 137 2.00 -17.51 7.70
CA ALA A 137 0.84 -18.15 7.09
C ALA A 137 1.30 -19.35 6.24
N PRO A 138 0.39 -20.32 5.95
CA PRO A 138 0.70 -21.46 5.06
C PRO A 138 1.19 -20.95 3.70
N GLY A 139 2.00 -21.79 3.04
CA GLY A 139 2.54 -21.49 1.72
C GLY A 139 1.48 -21.29 0.65
N PRO A 140 1.88 -20.84 -0.55
CA PRO A 140 0.93 -20.55 -1.62
C PRO A 140 0.19 -21.80 -2.10
N VAL A 141 -0.98 -21.58 -2.72
CA VAL A 141 -1.75 -22.64 -3.35
C VAL A 141 -0.92 -23.31 -4.47
N ASN A 142 -0.94 -24.63 -4.52
CA ASN A 142 -0.24 -25.36 -5.56
C ASN A 142 -1.03 -25.28 -6.88
N MET A 143 -0.52 -24.51 -7.83
CA MET A 143 -1.17 -24.30 -9.13
C MET A 143 -1.27 -25.59 -9.94
N ASP A 144 -0.29 -26.48 -9.83
CA ASP A 144 -0.32 -27.74 -10.56
C ASP A 144 -1.55 -28.56 -10.14
N GLN A 145 -1.87 -28.58 -8.85
CA GLN A 145 -3.07 -29.24 -8.35
C GLN A 145 -4.35 -28.60 -8.84
N LEU A 146 -4.38 -27.25 -8.94
CA LEU A 146 -5.55 -26.52 -9.44
C LEU A 146 -5.77 -26.75 -10.94
N LEU A 147 -4.70 -26.96 -11.69
CA LEU A 147 -4.76 -27.14 -13.15
C LEU A 147 -4.92 -28.62 -13.54
N GLU A 148 -4.83 -29.55 -12.58
CA GLU A 148 -5.00 -30.96 -12.84
C GLU A 148 -6.43 -31.28 -13.22
N LYS A 149 -6.62 -31.96 -14.37
CA LYS A 149 -7.93 -32.45 -14.78
C LYS A 149 -8.29 -33.68 -13.95
N ARG A 150 -9.40 -33.59 -13.24
CA ARG A 150 -9.97 -34.72 -12.51
C ARG A 150 -11.05 -35.35 -13.37
N ASP A 151 -10.84 -36.59 -13.75
CA ASP A 151 -11.82 -37.39 -14.46
C ASP A 151 -12.93 -37.85 -13.52
#